data_ff2be4998d77fbd9380086faf246e533
#
_entry.id   ff2be4998d77fbd9380086faf246e533
#
_cell.length_a   1.000
_cell.length_b   1.000
_cell.length_c   1.000
_cell.angle_alpha   90.00
_cell.angle_beta   90.00
_cell.angle_gamma   90.00
#
_symmetry.space_group_name_H-M   'P 1'
#
loop_
_entity.id
_entity.type
_entity.pdbx_description
1 polymer ?
#
loop_
_entity_poly.entity_id
_entity_poly.type
_entity_poly.pdbx_seq_one_letter_code
_entity_poly.pdbx_strand_id
1 'polypeptide(L)'
;QLTPSPCSIVYLHASEHGDEAVLRSFENAYQPVLDGMLETLGRLGIHFDRFTKESLFVINGDVAELMEELGGLEINGVAENGAQYLDLGQRGLKGKTEFFYRRGDGSSLYATRDIAYHRWKWTQCNELINVLGEDHKLQAQQVGLTLEELGERRPEVMFYSFIKLPEGKMSTRRGNVVFMDDLLEEAQAHAIEVLKERRPDLDNASMKTIAEAVGTSAVRFNIISVSRFG
;
A
#
# COMPACT_ATOMS: atom_id res chain seq x y z
N GLN A 1 18.99 -5.68 9.08
CA GLN A 1 17.66 -6.18 9.52
C GLN A 1 17.68 -6.21 11.04
N LEU A 2 16.86 -5.37 11.66
CA LEU A 2 16.61 -5.46 13.10
C LEU A 2 15.81 -6.75 13.33
N THR A 3 16.39 -7.70 14.05
CA THR A 3 15.62 -8.84 14.55
C THR A 3 14.52 -8.30 15.48
N PRO A 4 13.26 -8.71 15.29
CA PRO A 4 12.19 -8.27 16.17
C PRO A 4 12.53 -8.64 17.63
N SER A 5 12.26 -7.74 18.56
CA SER A 5 12.44 -8.04 19.96
C SER A 5 11.48 -9.19 20.37
N PRO A 6 11.82 -10.01 21.38
CA PRO A 6 10.91 -11.05 21.87
C PRO A 6 9.52 -10.49 22.20
N CYS A 7 9.46 -9.27 22.69
CA CYS A 7 8.21 -8.57 23.01
C CYS A 7 7.36 -8.30 21.75
N SER A 8 7.97 -7.87 20.63
CA SER A 8 7.22 -7.61 19.40
C SER A 8 6.64 -8.87 18.77
N ILE A 9 7.30 -10.02 18.93
CA ILE A 9 6.78 -11.30 18.44
C ILE A 9 5.55 -11.72 19.26
N VAL A 10 5.59 -11.56 20.58
CA VAL A 10 4.44 -11.88 21.46
C VAL A 10 3.23 -11.01 21.13
N TYR A 11 3.42 -9.71 20.92
CA TYR A 11 2.33 -8.81 20.54
C TYR A 11 1.74 -9.14 19.15
N LEU A 12 2.59 -9.48 18.19
CA LEU A 12 2.14 -9.88 16.87
C LEU A 12 1.29 -11.15 16.94
N HIS A 13 1.77 -12.17 17.66
CA HIS A 13 1.06 -13.43 17.85
C HIS A 13 -0.29 -13.23 18.56
N ALA A 14 -0.32 -12.42 19.63
CA ALA A 14 -1.57 -12.10 20.34
C ALA A 14 -2.56 -11.37 19.43
N SER A 15 -2.09 -10.45 18.58
CA SER A 15 -2.97 -9.74 17.62
C SER A 15 -3.55 -10.67 16.56
N GLU A 16 -2.79 -11.66 16.08
CA GLU A 16 -3.25 -12.67 15.13
C GLU A 16 -4.30 -13.62 15.73
N HIS A 17 -4.32 -13.76 17.07
CA HIS A 17 -5.32 -14.53 17.80
C HIS A 17 -6.49 -13.70 18.31
N GLY A 18 -6.60 -12.44 17.89
CA GLY A 18 -7.75 -11.60 18.20
C GLY A 18 -7.76 -11.01 19.61
N ASP A 19 -6.60 -10.89 20.30
CA ASP A 19 -6.53 -10.22 21.59
C ASP A 19 -6.95 -8.76 21.46
N GLU A 20 -8.14 -8.45 21.96
CA GLU A 20 -8.73 -7.11 21.83
C GLU A 20 -7.91 -6.00 22.49
N ALA A 21 -7.19 -6.28 23.57
CA ALA A 21 -6.38 -5.27 24.25
C ALA A 21 -5.17 -4.91 23.39
N VAL A 22 -4.54 -5.90 22.78
CA VAL A 22 -3.42 -5.72 21.86
C VAL A 22 -3.88 -5.03 20.58
N LEU A 23 -5.02 -5.42 20.02
CA LEU A 23 -5.59 -4.78 18.83
C LEU A 23 -5.91 -3.31 19.09
N ARG A 24 -6.53 -2.97 20.22
CA ARG A 24 -6.77 -1.57 20.61
C ARG A 24 -5.47 -0.78 20.83
N SER A 25 -4.44 -1.42 21.38
CA SER A 25 -3.14 -0.77 21.55
C SER A 25 -2.53 -0.41 20.20
N PHE A 26 -2.58 -1.31 19.22
CA PHE A 26 -2.14 -1.02 17.86
C PHE A 26 -2.98 0.08 17.18
N GLU A 27 -4.30 0.03 17.33
CA GLU A 27 -5.19 1.04 16.79
C GLU A 27 -4.88 2.43 17.36
N ASN A 28 -4.73 2.54 18.67
CA ASN A 28 -4.36 3.80 19.32
C ASN A 28 -2.99 4.33 18.86
N ALA A 29 -2.07 3.44 18.49
CA ALA A 29 -0.75 3.84 18.03
C ALA A 29 -0.74 4.32 16.57
N TYR A 30 -1.48 3.68 15.67
CA TYR A 30 -1.46 4.05 14.26
C TYR A 30 -2.54 5.08 13.85
N GLN A 31 -3.68 5.14 14.57
CA GLN A 31 -4.80 5.99 14.19
C GLN A 31 -4.41 7.47 14.06
N PRO A 32 -3.66 8.08 14.98
CA PRO A 32 -3.25 9.48 14.83
C PRO A 32 -2.39 9.73 13.58
N VAL A 33 -1.58 8.75 13.19
CA VAL A 33 -0.76 8.84 11.96
C VAL A 33 -1.65 8.76 10.72
N LEU A 34 -2.61 7.84 10.72
CA LEU A 34 -3.58 7.72 9.63
C LEU A 34 -4.41 9.00 9.49
N ASP A 35 -4.89 9.56 10.59
CA ASP A 35 -5.68 10.79 10.59
C ASP A 35 -4.87 11.97 10.00
N GLY A 36 -3.59 12.12 10.38
CA GLY A 36 -2.70 13.12 9.79
C GLY A 36 -2.45 12.90 8.29
N MET A 37 -2.28 11.66 7.85
CA MET A 37 -2.17 11.33 6.43
C MET A 37 -3.45 11.70 5.66
N LEU A 38 -4.62 11.45 6.23
CA LEU A 38 -5.91 11.79 5.62
C LEU A 38 -6.13 13.29 5.55
N GLU A 39 -5.69 14.05 6.54
CA GLU A 39 -5.72 15.51 6.53
C GLU A 39 -4.87 16.04 5.35
N THR A 40 -3.63 15.58 5.21
CA THR A 40 -2.76 15.97 4.08
C THR A 40 -3.37 15.59 2.73
N LEU A 41 -3.94 14.39 2.60
CA LEU A 41 -4.63 13.96 1.38
C LEU A 41 -5.89 14.79 1.11
N GLY A 42 -6.61 15.19 2.15
CA GLY A 42 -7.75 16.11 2.05
C GLY A 42 -7.35 17.47 1.46
N ARG A 43 -6.18 18.02 1.83
CA ARG A 43 -5.61 19.24 1.21
C ARG A 43 -5.40 19.10 -0.29
N LEU A 44 -5.10 17.87 -0.75
CA LEU A 44 -4.99 17.53 -2.18
C LEU A 44 -6.34 17.22 -2.85
N GLY A 45 -7.45 17.29 -2.13
CA GLY A 45 -8.77 16.90 -2.60
C GLY A 45 -8.88 15.40 -2.90
N ILE A 46 -8.13 14.57 -2.16
CA ILE A 46 -8.14 13.11 -2.27
C ILE A 46 -8.93 12.56 -1.09
N HIS A 47 -9.98 11.82 -1.39
CA HIS A 47 -10.85 11.18 -0.41
C HIS A 47 -11.00 9.70 -0.73
N PHE A 48 -11.22 8.90 0.30
CA PHE A 48 -11.43 7.45 0.16
C PHE A 48 -12.78 7.07 0.76
N ASP A 49 -13.48 6.18 0.10
CA ASP A 49 -14.79 5.71 0.56
C ASP A 49 -14.65 4.70 1.71
N ARG A 50 -13.53 3.97 1.75
CA ARG A 50 -13.33 2.91 2.73
C ARG A 50 -11.86 2.66 3.03
N PHE A 51 -11.57 2.40 4.30
CA PHE A 51 -10.33 1.80 4.78
C PHE A 51 -10.63 0.42 5.34
N THR A 52 -10.03 -0.61 4.75
CA THR A 52 -10.21 -2.00 5.18
C THR A 52 -8.96 -2.45 5.92
N LYS A 53 -9.13 -2.88 7.17
CA LYS A 53 -8.03 -3.39 8.00
C LYS A 53 -7.67 -4.80 7.55
N GLU A 54 -6.41 -5.04 7.23
CA GLU A 54 -5.90 -6.35 6.84
C GLU A 54 -6.07 -7.40 7.95
N SER A 55 -5.97 -6.97 9.23
CA SER A 55 -6.19 -7.82 10.39
C SER A 55 -7.56 -8.47 10.45
N LEU A 56 -8.57 -7.89 9.79
CA LEU A 56 -9.93 -8.46 9.71
C LEU A 56 -9.90 -9.88 9.14
N PHE A 57 -9.14 -10.11 8.08
CA PHE A 57 -9.07 -11.41 7.39
C PHE A 57 -8.30 -12.46 8.20
N VAL A 58 -7.40 -12.03 9.07
CA VAL A 58 -6.70 -12.91 10.00
C VAL A 58 -7.63 -13.32 11.15
N ILE A 59 -8.30 -12.35 11.76
CA ILE A 59 -9.19 -12.57 12.92
C ILE A 59 -10.41 -13.40 12.55
N ASN A 60 -10.98 -13.17 11.35
CA ASN A 60 -12.14 -13.93 10.86
C ASN A 60 -11.80 -15.36 10.44
N GLY A 61 -10.51 -15.72 10.35
CA GLY A 61 -10.08 -17.04 9.89
C GLY A 61 -9.91 -17.16 8.37
N ASP A 62 -10.25 -16.14 7.59
CA ASP A 62 -10.17 -16.16 6.11
C ASP A 62 -8.75 -16.52 5.62
N VAL A 63 -7.72 -15.99 6.30
CA VAL A 63 -6.31 -16.28 5.98
C VAL A 63 -5.93 -17.72 6.33
N ALA A 64 -6.43 -18.24 7.46
CA ALA A 64 -6.15 -19.61 7.87
C ALA A 64 -6.80 -20.63 6.90
N GLU A 65 -8.06 -20.41 6.54
CA GLU A 65 -8.78 -21.22 5.54
C GLU A 65 -8.08 -21.18 4.18
N LEU A 66 -7.67 -19.99 3.73
CA LEU A 66 -6.93 -19.81 2.49
C LEU A 66 -5.60 -20.58 2.50
N MET A 67 -4.84 -20.55 3.60
CA MET A 67 -3.57 -21.30 3.70
C MET A 67 -3.78 -22.82 3.57
N GLU A 68 -4.84 -23.36 4.12
CA GLU A 68 -5.16 -24.79 3.96
C GLU A 68 -5.56 -25.12 2.50
N GLU A 69 -6.34 -24.24 1.86
CA GLU A 69 -6.70 -24.38 0.45
C GLU A 69 -5.46 -24.34 -0.46
N LEU A 70 -4.55 -23.38 -0.25
CA LEU A 70 -3.29 -23.29 -1.01
C LEU A 70 -2.41 -24.53 -0.80
N GLY A 71 -2.39 -25.08 0.42
CA GLY A 71 -1.69 -26.32 0.74
C GLY A 71 -2.19 -27.56 0.00
N GLY A 72 -3.44 -27.55 -0.43
CA GLY A 72 -4.06 -28.61 -1.22
C GLY A 72 -3.81 -28.53 -2.72
N LEU A 73 -3.21 -27.46 -3.22
CA LEU A 73 -2.93 -27.31 -4.66
C LEU A 73 -1.78 -28.21 -5.13
N GLU A 74 -1.86 -28.73 -6.36
CA GLU A 74 -0.82 -29.58 -6.97
C GLU A 74 0.55 -28.89 -7.07
N ILE A 75 0.55 -27.55 -7.19
CA ILE A 75 1.77 -26.73 -7.29
C ILE A 75 2.34 -26.32 -5.93
N ASN A 76 1.78 -26.84 -4.84
CA ASN A 76 2.27 -26.58 -3.49
C ASN A 76 3.59 -27.31 -3.23
N GLY A 77 4.54 -26.62 -2.60
CA GLY A 77 5.81 -27.14 -2.15
C GLY A 77 6.12 -26.73 -0.72
N VAL A 78 7.03 -27.48 -0.09
CA VAL A 78 7.51 -27.21 1.26
C VAL A 78 9.04 -27.05 1.20
N ALA A 79 9.53 -25.93 1.69
CA ALA A 79 10.95 -25.64 1.79
C ALA A 79 11.60 -26.36 3.00
N GLU A 80 12.92 -26.45 3.04
CA GLU A 80 13.69 -27.12 4.11
C GLU A 80 13.36 -26.58 5.52
N ASN A 81 13.05 -25.28 5.61
CA ASN A 81 12.68 -24.63 6.88
C ASN A 81 11.20 -24.76 7.25
N GLY A 82 10.46 -25.61 6.53
CA GLY A 82 9.03 -25.84 6.75
C GLY A 82 8.10 -24.75 6.15
N ALA A 83 8.63 -23.70 5.52
CA ALA A 83 7.82 -22.71 4.84
C ALA A 83 7.14 -23.32 3.61
N GLN A 84 5.87 -22.91 3.36
CA GLN A 84 5.09 -23.41 2.23
C GLN A 84 5.02 -22.37 1.13
N TYR A 85 5.09 -22.84 -0.12
CA TYR A 85 5.06 -22.00 -1.31
C TYR A 85 4.29 -22.66 -2.45
N LEU A 86 3.85 -21.85 -3.41
CA LEU A 86 3.35 -22.33 -4.71
C LEU A 86 4.46 -22.16 -5.76
N ASP A 87 4.70 -23.19 -6.57
CA ASP A 87 5.59 -23.08 -7.74
C ASP A 87 4.82 -22.54 -8.96
N LEU A 88 4.76 -21.22 -9.05
CA LEU A 88 4.09 -20.51 -10.14
C LEU A 88 4.85 -20.58 -11.47
N GLY A 89 6.06 -21.14 -11.49
CA GLY A 89 6.79 -21.45 -12.72
C GLY A 89 6.02 -22.40 -13.62
N GLN A 90 5.28 -23.34 -13.03
CA GLN A 90 4.37 -24.25 -13.73
C GLN A 90 3.18 -23.52 -14.38
N ARG A 91 2.92 -22.29 -13.99
CA ARG A 91 1.87 -21.40 -14.56
C ARG A 91 2.45 -20.28 -15.42
N GLY A 92 3.71 -20.41 -15.83
CA GLY A 92 4.38 -19.52 -16.77
C GLY A 92 5.06 -18.31 -16.15
N LEU A 93 5.13 -18.21 -14.82
CA LEU A 93 5.92 -17.17 -14.17
C LEU A 93 7.41 -17.44 -14.42
N LYS A 94 8.14 -16.38 -14.79
CA LYS A 94 9.59 -16.46 -15.07
C LYS A 94 10.39 -15.82 -13.93
N GLY A 95 11.60 -16.32 -13.71
CA GLY A 95 12.51 -15.79 -12.71
C GLY A 95 12.24 -16.37 -11.32
N LYS A 96 11.84 -15.56 -10.37
CA LYS A 96 11.51 -16.01 -9.01
C LYS A 96 10.09 -16.55 -8.99
N THR A 97 9.94 -17.87 -9.15
CA THR A 97 8.66 -18.56 -9.33
C THR A 97 8.00 -19.00 -8.03
N GLU A 98 8.76 -19.13 -6.96
CA GLU A 98 8.26 -19.57 -5.67
C GLU A 98 7.49 -18.43 -5.00
N PHE A 99 6.23 -18.67 -4.74
CA PHE A 99 5.34 -17.77 -4.02
C PHE A 99 5.09 -18.30 -2.61
N PHE A 100 5.87 -17.82 -1.66
CA PHE A 100 5.73 -18.22 -0.26
C PHE A 100 4.48 -17.59 0.33
N TYR A 101 3.62 -18.41 0.95
CA TYR A 101 2.38 -17.98 1.57
C TYR A 101 2.30 -18.28 3.08
N ARG A 102 3.05 -19.27 3.58
CA ARG A 102 3.09 -19.68 4.99
C ARG A 102 4.52 -19.86 5.44
N ARG A 103 4.85 -19.34 6.61
CA ARG A 103 6.18 -19.57 7.25
C ARG A 103 6.23 -20.93 7.91
N GLY A 104 7.45 -21.41 8.25
CA GLY A 104 7.66 -22.67 8.96
C GLY A 104 7.08 -22.69 10.37
N ASP A 105 6.83 -21.54 10.99
CA ASP A 105 6.12 -21.41 12.27
C ASP A 105 4.58 -21.41 12.13
N GLY A 106 4.08 -21.54 10.90
CA GLY A 106 2.66 -21.57 10.60
C GLY A 106 2.03 -20.20 10.35
N SER A 107 2.72 -19.09 10.58
CA SER A 107 2.20 -17.74 10.36
C SER A 107 2.08 -17.40 8.87
N SER A 108 1.11 -16.52 8.53
CA SER A 108 0.89 -16.05 7.17
C SER A 108 1.95 -15.03 6.72
N LEU A 109 2.15 -14.93 5.42
CA LEU A 109 2.90 -13.86 4.78
C LEU A 109 1.97 -12.74 4.26
N TYR A 110 2.51 -11.57 3.98
CA TYR A 110 1.72 -10.43 3.45
C TYR A 110 0.91 -10.81 2.22
N ALA A 111 1.52 -11.53 1.30
CA ALA A 111 0.90 -11.91 0.05
C ALA A 111 -0.33 -12.80 0.26
N THR A 112 -0.36 -13.63 1.29
CA THR A 112 -1.52 -14.47 1.66
C THR A 112 -2.69 -13.62 2.13
N ARG A 113 -2.41 -12.60 2.94
CA ARG A 113 -3.44 -11.65 3.39
C ARG A 113 -3.96 -10.81 2.23
N ASP A 114 -3.10 -10.46 1.29
CA ASP A 114 -3.48 -9.74 0.07
C ASP A 114 -4.42 -10.60 -0.81
N ILE A 115 -4.21 -11.91 -0.91
CA ILE A 115 -5.13 -12.81 -1.62
C ILE A 115 -6.49 -12.89 -0.91
N ALA A 116 -6.50 -13.05 0.41
CA ALA A 116 -7.75 -13.04 1.19
C ALA A 116 -8.52 -11.72 1.00
N TYR A 117 -7.80 -10.61 1.00
CA TYR A 117 -8.37 -9.29 0.72
C TYR A 117 -8.94 -9.19 -0.70
N HIS A 118 -8.28 -9.76 -1.72
CA HIS A 118 -8.78 -9.78 -3.09
C HIS A 118 -10.05 -10.61 -3.22
N ARG A 119 -10.13 -11.77 -2.57
CA ARG A 119 -11.36 -12.57 -2.51
C ARG A 119 -12.51 -11.74 -1.94
N TRP A 120 -12.27 -11.07 -0.82
CA TRP A 120 -13.26 -10.18 -0.24
C TRP A 120 -13.64 -9.02 -1.18
N LYS A 121 -12.67 -8.37 -1.85
CA LYS A 121 -12.97 -7.31 -2.82
C LYS A 121 -13.90 -7.77 -3.93
N TRP A 122 -13.71 -8.99 -4.45
CA TRP A 122 -14.58 -9.56 -5.46
C TRP A 122 -16.03 -9.79 -4.98
N THR A 123 -16.26 -9.87 -3.69
CA THR A 123 -17.64 -9.89 -3.15
C THR A 123 -18.29 -8.50 -3.13
N GLN A 124 -17.49 -7.43 -3.27
CA GLN A 124 -17.95 -6.04 -3.16
C GLN A 124 -18.14 -5.37 -4.52
N CYS A 125 -17.52 -5.88 -5.59
CA CYS A 125 -17.52 -5.24 -6.90
C CYS A 125 -17.41 -6.26 -8.04
N ASN A 126 -17.80 -5.83 -9.24
CA ASN A 126 -17.69 -6.63 -10.47
C ASN A 126 -16.41 -6.32 -11.27
N GLU A 127 -15.79 -5.17 -11.02
CA GLU A 127 -14.55 -4.74 -11.64
C GLU A 127 -13.59 -4.29 -10.54
N LEU A 128 -12.32 -4.71 -10.64
CA LEU A 128 -11.31 -4.44 -9.63
C LEU A 128 -10.03 -3.98 -10.30
N ILE A 129 -9.62 -2.76 -9.97
CA ILE A 129 -8.38 -2.15 -10.43
C ILE A 129 -7.48 -1.88 -9.23
N ASN A 130 -6.31 -2.48 -9.20
CA ASN A 130 -5.27 -2.17 -8.22
C ASN A 130 -4.35 -1.09 -8.77
N VAL A 131 -4.05 -0.07 -7.97
CA VAL A 131 -3.05 0.96 -8.29
C VAL A 131 -1.83 0.73 -7.42
N LEU A 132 -0.71 0.34 -8.04
CA LEU A 132 0.49 -0.12 -7.34
C LEU A 132 1.76 0.58 -7.86
N GLY A 133 2.77 0.70 -7.00
CA GLY A 133 4.10 1.08 -7.44
C GLY A 133 4.74 0.02 -8.35
N GLU A 134 5.60 0.44 -9.25
CA GLU A 134 6.27 -0.46 -10.21
C GLU A 134 7.14 -1.56 -9.57
N ASP A 135 7.55 -1.37 -8.32
CA ASP A 135 8.28 -2.38 -7.52
C ASP A 135 7.40 -3.56 -7.10
N HIS A 136 6.08 -3.43 -7.17
CA HIS A 136 5.12 -4.51 -6.89
C HIS A 136 4.76 -5.36 -8.11
N LYS A 137 5.39 -5.16 -9.28
CA LYS A 137 5.06 -5.91 -10.51
C LYS A 137 5.12 -7.42 -10.33
N LEU A 138 6.17 -7.93 -9.69
CA LEU A 138 6.31 -9.37 -9.44
C LEU A 138 5.22 -9.87 -8.49
N GLN A 139 5.01 -9.17 -7.38
CA GLN A 139 3.97 -9.55 -6.41
C GLN A 139 2.58 -9.55 -7.03
N ALA A 140 2.26 -8.54 -7.84
CA ALA A 140 0.98 -8.47 -8.53
C ALA A 140 0.76 -9.65 -9.51
N GLN A 141 1.81 -10.07 -10.22
CA GLN A 141 1.77 -11.26 -11.07
C GLN A 141 1.55 -12.54 -10.24
N GLN A 142 2.27 -12.69 -9.14
CA GLN A 142 2.16 -13.83 -8.25
C GLN A 142 0.76 -13.93 -7.63
N VAL A 143 0.24 -12.82 -7.10
CA VAL A 143 -1.13 -12.75 -6.56
C VAL A 143 -2.17 -13.08 -7.64
N GLY A 144 -2.03 -12.50 -8.85
CA GLY A 144 -2.95 -12.76 -9.95
C GLY A 144 -2.97 -14.23 -10.36
N LEU A 145 -1.79 -14.88 -10.49
CA LEU A 145 -1.70 -16.32 -10.82
C LEU A 145 -2.30 -17.19 -9.69
N THR A 146 -2.05 -16.83 -8.44
CA THR A 146 -2.61 -17.57 -7.31
C THR A 146 -4.13 -17.45 -7.26
N LEU A 147 -4.69 -16.27 -7.55
CA LEU A 147 -6.15 -16.11 -7.65
C LEU A 147 -6.74 -16.99 -8.75
N GLU A 148 -6.09 -17.11 -9.91
CA GLU A 148 -6.53 -18.01 -10.98
C GLU A 148 -6.49 -19.49 -10.58
N GLU A 149 -5.47 -19.93 -9.83
CA GLU A 149 -5.41 -21.29 -9.28
C GLU A 149 -6.56 -21.58 -8.32
N LEU A 150 -7.04 -20.57 -7.63
CA LEU A 150 -8.20 -20.65 -6.75
C LEU A 150 -9.56 -20.49 -7.48
N GLY A 151 -9.54 -20.39 -8.82
CA GLY A 151 -10.75 -20.19 -9.63
C GLY A 151 -11.31 -18.77 -9.58
N GLU A 152 -10.54 -17.82 -9.06
CA GLU A 152 -10.90 -16.41 -8.96
C GLU A 152 -10.43 -15.62 -10.19
N ARG A 153 -11.00 -14.44 -10.39
CA ARG A 153 -10.57 -13.52 -11.46
C ARG A 153 -9.34 -12.74 -11.03
N ARG A 154 -8.46 -12.45 -12.00
CA ARG A 154 -7.39 -11.48 -11.78
C ARG A 154 -7.94 -10.06 -11.69
N PRO A 155 -7.42 -9.22 -10.77
CA PRO A 155 -7.63 -7.78 -10.84
C PRO A 155 -6.87 -7.18 -12.02
N GLU A 156 -7.39 -6.09 -12.59
CA GLU A 156 -6.59 -5.21 -13.42
C GLU A 156 -5.57 -4.47 -12.55
N VAL A 157 -4.35 -4.25 -13.06
CA VAL A 157 -3.30 -3.57 -12.30
C VAL A 157 -2.77 -2.38 -13.09
N MET A 158 -2.86 -1.21 -12.48
CA MET A 158 -2.24 0.01 -12.97
C MET A 158 -0.97 0.29 -12.18
N PHE A 159 0.18 0.35 -12.85
CA PHE A 159 1.44 0.68 -12.21
C PHE A 159 1.79 2.15 -12.39
N TYR A 160 2.31 2.77 -11.31
CA TYR A 160 2.90 4.09 -11.36
C TYR A 160 4.40 4.04 -11.08
N SER A 161 5.15 4.94 -11.70
CA SER A 161 6.59 5.06 -11.50
C SER A 161 6.91 5.89 -10.27
N PHE A 162 8.06 5.63 -9.67
CA PHE A 162 8.55 6.42 -8.54
C PHE A 162 8.93 7.84 -8.96
N ILE A 163 8.57 8.80 -8.13
CA ILE A 163 9.10 10.16 -8.23
C ILE A 163 10.54 10.12 -7.72
N LYS A 164 11.47 10.60 -8.56
CA LYS A 164 12.89 10.68 -8.22
C LYS A 164 13.23 12.12 -7.84
N LEU A 165 13.93 12.29 -6.73
CA LEU A 165 14.54 13.58 -6.37
C LEU A 165 15.84 13.75 -7.16
N PRO A 166 16.30 15.02 -7.39
CA PRO A 166 17.59 15.28 -8.02
C PRO A 166 18.76 14.56 -7.34
N GLU A 167 18.71 14.43 -6.02
CA GLU A 167 19.73 13.76 -5.21
C GLU A 167 19.56 12.23 -5.14
N GLY A 168 18.57 11.65 -5.84
CA GLY A 168 18.34 10.20 -5.91
C GLY A 168 17.00 9.74 -5.35
N LYS A 169 16.90 8.45 -4.96
CA LYS A 169 15.65 7.87 -4.46
C LYS A 169 15.36 8.35 -3.04
N MET A 170 14.10 8.74 -2.79
CA MET A 170 13.60 8.93 -1.43
C MET A 170 13.74 7.63 -0.61
N SER A 171 14.13 7.76 0.64
CA SER A 171 14.26 6.63 1.55
C SER A 171 14.01 7.09 2.99
N THR A 172 12.89 6.68 3.55
CA THR A 172 12.55 6.93 4.97
C THR A 172 13.61 6.36 5.92
N ARG A 173 14.20 5.21 5.57
CA ARG A 173 15.29 4.59 6.36
C ARG A 173 16.58 5.39 6.37
N ARG A 174 16.81 6.25 5.40
CA ARG A 174 18.01 7.12 5.27
C ARG A 174 17.74 8.57 5.66
N GLY A 175 16.52 8.90 6.07
CA GLY A 175 16.12 10.27 6.42
C GLY A 175 15.99 11.22 5.23
N ASN A 176 16.11 10.72 4.00
CA ASN A 176 15.92 11.52 2.79
C ASN A 176 14.48 11.40 2.31
N VAL A 177 13.60 12.23 2.88
CA VAL A 177 12.16 12.27 2.57
C VAL A 177 11.74 13.70 2.29
N VAL A 178 10.77 13.87 1.42
CA VAL A 178 10.03 15.12 1.21
C VAL A 178 8.62 14.88 1.72
N PHE A 179 8.20 15.65 2.71
CA PHE A 179 6.84 15.59 3.19
C PHE A 179 5.91 16.32 2.23
N MET A 180 4.72 15.76 2.05
CA MET A 180 3.73 16.35 1.15
C MET A 180 3.27 17.73 1.64
N ASP A 181 3.17 17.91 2.95
CA ASP A 181 2.80 19.19 3.53
C ASP A 181 3.82 20.29 3.21
N ASP A 182 5.12 20.00 3.35
CA ASP A 182 6.20 20.94 3.00
C ASP A 182 6.13 21.32 1.50
N LEU A 183 5.88 20.34 0.63
CA LEU A 183 5.76 20.57 -0.80
C LEU A 183 4.54 21.44 -1.14
N LEU A 184 3.42 21.24 -0.47
CA LEU A 184 2.23 22.07 -0.64
C LEU A 184 2.47 23.51 -0.15
N GLU A 185 3.13 23.68 0.99
CA GLU A 185 3.46 25.00 1.55
C GLU A 185 4.41 25.76 0.64
N GLU A 186 5.46 25.12 0.11
CA GLU A 186 6.40 25.73 -0.83
C GLU A 186 5.69 26.14 -2.13
N ALA A 187 4.84 25.27 -2.68
CA ALA A 187 4.07 25.59 -3.89
C ALA A 187 3.11 26.77 -3.68
N GLN A 188 2.45 26.84 -2.52
CA GLN A 188 1.56 27.96 -2.17
C GLN A 188 2.36 29.26 -1.98
N ALA A 189 3.48 29.22 -1.28
CA ALA A 189 4.34 30.38 -1.08
C ALA A 189 4.82 30.95 -2.43
N HIS A 190 5.28 30.09 -3.34
CA HIS A 190 5.68 30.52 -4.67
C HIS A 190 4.51 31.11 -5.48
N ALA A 191 3.31 30.52 -5.38
CA ALA A 191 2.13 31.05 -6.04
C ALA A 191 1.77 32.46 -5.49
N ILE A 192 1.93 32.71 -4.19
CA ILE A 192 1.73 34.04 -3.58
C ILE A 192 2.72 35.07 -4.16
N GLU A 193 3.99 34.72 -4.33
CA GLU A 193 4.98 35.62 -4.92
C GLU A 193 4.60 36.02 -6.34
N VAL A 194 4.24 35.04 -7.17
CA VAL A 194 3.79 35.30 -8.55
C VAL A 194 2.49 36.14 -8.59
N LEU A 195 1.56 35.88 -7.68
CA LEU A 195 0.33 36.67 -7.58
C LEU A 195 0.58 38.12 -7.18
N LYS A 196 1.50 38.40 -6.25
CA LYS A 196 1.86 39.77 -5.86
C LYS A 196 2.40 40.58 -7.03
N GLU A 197 3.16 39.95 -7.91
CA GLU A 197 3.71 40.60 -9.10
C GLU A 197 2.64 40.83 -10.17
N ARG A 198 1.80 39.83 -10.43
CA ARG A 198 0.86 39.86 -11.56
C ARG A 198 -0.50 40.46 -11.23
N ARG A 199 -0.91 40.39 -9.96
CA ARG A 199 -2.22 40.83 -9.48
C ARG A 199 -2.10 41.59 -8.17
N PRO A 200 -1.43 42.74 -8.15
CA PRO A 200 -1.27 43.60 -6.97
C PRO A 200 -2.60 44.21 -6.49
N ASP A 201 -3.66 44.08 -7.31
CA ASP A 201 -5.03 44.51 -7.01
C ASP A 201 -5.78 43.58 -6.05
N LEU A 202 -5.29 42.37 -5.84
CA LEU A 202 -5.96 41.39 -4.97
C LEU A 202 -5.75 41.69 -3.48
N ASP A 203 -6.80 41.52 -2.70
CA ASP A 203 -6.69 41.50 -1.24
C ASP A 203 -5.99 40.21 -0.75
N ASN A 204 -5.47 40.25 0.46
CA ASN A 204 -4.70 39.14 1.04
C ASN A 204 -5.51 37.83 1.15
N ALA A 205 -6.82 37.90 1.42
CA ALA A 205 -7.65 36.70 1.56
C ALA A 205 -7.87 36.03 0.20
N SER A 206 -8.22 36.81 -0.82
CA SER A 206 -8.35 36.34 -2.19
C SER A 206 -7.03 35.77 -2.72
N MET A 207 -5.92 36.46 -2.45
CA MET A 207 -4.60 36.02 -2.84
C MET A 207 -4.23 34.67 -2.23
N LYS A 208 -4.49 34.47 -0.94
CA LYS A 208 -4.26 33.20 -0.24
C LYS A 208 -5.10 32.06 -0.83
N THR A 209 -6.39 32.31 -1.06
CA THR A 209 -7.30 31.29 -1.63
C THR A 209 -6.85 30.85 -3.04
N ILE A 210 -6.48 31.81 -3.88
CA ILE A 210 -5.99 31.50 -5.24
C ILE A 210 -4.66 30.77 -5.19
N ALA A 211 -3.73 31.20 -4.33
CA ALA A 211 -2.43 30.57 -4.17
C ALA A 211 -2.53 29.11 -3.70
N GLU A 212 -3.45 28.84 -2.77
CA GLU A 212 -3.75 27.48 -2.31
C GLU A 212 -4.25 26.60 -3.45
N ALA A 213 -5.23 27.08 -4.23
CA ALA A 213 -5.77 26.34 -5.36
C ALA A 213 -4.72 26.09 -6.45
N VAL A 214 -3.92 27.10 -6.79
CA VAL A 214 -2.87 27.01 -7.82
C VAL A 214 -1.73 26.12 -7.36
N GLY A 215 -1.23 26.30 -6.14
CA GLY A 215 -0.15 25.50 -5.56
C GLY A 215 -0.52 24.02 -5.48
N THR A 216 -1.71 23.72 -4.93
CA THR A 216 -2.22 22.34 -4.86
C THR A 216 -2.38 21.72 -6.26
N SER A 217 -2.91 22.47 -7.21
CA SER A 217 -3.08 21.99 -8.60
C SER A 217 -1.73 21.73 -9.28
N ALA A 218 -0.73 22.57 -9.04
CA ALA A 218 0.62 22.39 -9.57
C ALA A 218 1.29 21.12 -9.03
N VAL A 219 1.18 20.86 -7.72
CA VAL A 219 1.71 19.64 -7.09
C VAL A 219 1.01 18.40 -7.68
N ARG A 220 -0.32 18.39 -7.73
CA ARG A 220 -1.08 17.28 -8.32
C ARG A 220 -0.69 17.03 -9.77
N PHE A 221 -0.62 18.07 -10.59
CA PHE A 221 -0.24 17.96 -11.99
C PHE A 221 1.16 17.39 -12.17
N ASN A 222 2.13 17.85 -11.37
CA ASN A 222 3.49 17.29 -11.40
C ASN A 222 3.52 15.79 -11.10
N ILE A 223 2.81 15.35 -10.07
CA ILE A 223 2.77 13.94 -9.67
C ILE A 223 2.18 13.08 -10.78
N ILE A 224 1.06 13.49 -11.40
CA ILE A 224 0.38 12.69 -12.42
C ILE A 224 1.00 12.82 -13.81
N SER A 225 1.77 13.88 -14.06
CA SER A 225 2.46 14.12 -15.34
C SER A 225 3.76 13.33 -15.47
N VAL A 226 4.26 12.73 -14.39
CA VAL A 226 5.42 11.85 -14.46
C VAL A 226 5.10 10.70 -15.41
N SER A 227 5.83 10.67 -16.53
CA SER A 227 5.57 9.79 -17.67
C SER A 227 5.49 8.31 -17.24
N ARG A 228 4.48 7.61 -17.78
CA ARG A 228 4.35 6.15 -17.68
C ARG A 228 5.41 5.39 -18.49
N PHE A 229 6.25 6.12 -19.24
CA PHE A 229 7.24 5.58 -20.16
C PHE A 229 8.65 5.96 -19.67
N GLY A 230 9.24 5.08 -18.92
CA GLY A 230 10.66 5.02 -18.64
C GLY A 230 11.19 3.67 -19.08
#